data_8c3097317a63974afbaff0ea9236dc2a
#
_entry.id   8c3097317a63974afbaff0ea9236dc2a
#
_cell.length_a   1.000
_cell.length_b   1.000
_cell.length_c   1.000
_cell.angle_alpha   90.00
_cell.angle_beta   90.00
_cell.angle_gamma   90.00
#
_symmetry.space_group_name_H-M   'P 1'
#
loop_
_entity.id
_entity.type
_entity.pdbx_description
1 polymer ?
#
loop_
_entity_poly.entity_id
_entity_poly.type
_entity_poly.pdbx_seq_one_letter_code
_entity_poly.pdbx_strand_id
1 'polypeptide(L)'
;MSKKTIAVLTSGGDAPGMNAAIRAVARTGLTSGMRVLGIRQGYNGLLEGDLFEMDLRSVSDIIHRGGTMLYTARSPKFNSPEGVRQAAEMARKMGIDGIVVIGGDGSFRGARDLTSEGIPCVGIPGTIDNDIASSEYTIGFDTAMNTAIDMVDRLRDTMESHSRCSVVEVMGRRCGDLALQTGIAVGATTILVPEVPFDLDKDVVERMRFTKKTGKKHFIIVVAEGVGGVDRLAKDIEARTGIETRATVLGHVQRGGSPTRRDRVVASEMGYRAVTLLAEGKQNRVVVMRDGKITDLDITEALAMERTFNKKLYEIALKISI
;
A
#
# COMPACT_ATOMS: atom_id res chain seq x y z
N MET A 1 -24.20 -5.24 -31.35
CA MET A 1 -23.07 -4.45 -30.79
C MET A 1 -22.03 -5.41 -30.27
N SER A 2 -20.75 -5.22 -30.59
CA SER A 2 -19.66 -6.04 -30.01
C SER A 2 -19.65 -5.88 -28.51
N LYS A 3 -19.35 -6.98 -27.79
CA LYS A 3 -19.26 -7.01 -26.34
C LYS A 3 -18.05 -6.16 -25.91
N LYS A 4 -18.23 -5.17 -25.01
CA LYS A 4 -17.13 -4.34 -24.50
C LYS A 4 -16.10 -5.23 -23.78
N THR A 5 -14.81 -5.05 -24.08
CA THR A 5 -13.72 -5.82 -23.49
C THR A 5 -12.92 -4.92 -22.54
N ILE A 6 -12.83 -5.31 -21.29
CA ILE A 6 -11.95 -4.64 -20.30
C ILE A 6 -10.82 -5.57 -19.87
N ALA A 7 -9.70 -4.99 -19.46
CA ALA A 7 -8.60 -5.74 -18.90
C ALA A 7 -8.28 -5.26 -17.47
N VAL A 8 -7.65 -6.12 -16.67
CA VAL A 8 -7.16 -5.78 -15.34
C VAL A 8 -5.71 -6.23 -15.19
N LEU A 9 -4.89 -5.38 -14.58
CA LEU A 9 -3.51 -5.68 -14.22
C LEU A 9 -3.17 -5.18 -12.81
N THR A 10 -2.15 -5.79 -12.22
CA THR A 10 -1.48 -5.30 -11.02
C THR A 10 -0.06 -4.86 -11.35
N SER A 11 0.38 -3.73 -10.82
CA SER A 11 1.69 -3.13 -11.13
C SER A 11 2.35 -2.56 -9.88
N GLY A 12 3.67 -2.63 -9.82
CA GLY A 12 4.45 -2.17 -8.67
C GLY A 12 4.66 -3.23 -7.60
N GLY A 13 4.64 -2.86 -6.33
CA GLY A 13 4.70 -3.80 -5.21
C GLY A 13 3.34 -4.48 -4.99
N ASP A 14 3.37 -5.74 -4.59
CA ASP A 14 2.15 -6.44 -4.17
C ASP A 14 1.63 -5.92 -2.82
N ALA A 15 0.33 -6.05 -2.62
CA ALA A 15 -0.35 -5.68 -1.39
C ALA A 15 -1.50 -6.64 -1.10
N PRO A 16 -1.70 -7.04 0.18
CA PRO A 16 -2.83 -7.88 0.57
C PRO A 16 -4.15 -7.19 0.23
N GLY A 17 -5.03 -7.87 -0.50
CA GLY A 17 -6.29 -7.29 -1.01
C GLY A 17 -6.30 -7.02 -2.51
N MET A 18 -5.16 -7.05 -3.20
CA MET A 18 -5.13 -6.95 -4.67
C MET A 18 -5.99 -8.03 -5.33
N ASN A 19 -5.98 -9.26 -4.82
CA ASN A 19 -6.83 -10.34 -5.31
C ASN A 19 -8.33 -10.05 -5.10
N ALA A 20 -8.71 -9.40 -4.02
CA ALA A 20 -10.10 -8.98 -3.80
C ALA A 20 -10.53 -7.91 -4.82
N ALA A 21 -9.65 -6.96 -5.16
CA ALA A 21 -9.89 -5.97 -6.20
C ALA A 21 -10.01 -6.62 -7.59
N ILE A 22 -9.07 -7.51 -7.96
CA ILE A 22 -9.14 -8.28 -9.22
C ILE A 22 -10.46 -9.04 -9.33
N ARG A 23 -10.86 -9.72 -8.25
CA ARG A 23 -12.13 -10.45 -8.18
C ARG A 23 -13.33 -9.53 -8.41
N ALA A 24 -13.34 -8.38 -7.79
CA ALA A 24 -14.43 -7.40 -7.94
C ALA A 24 -14.49 -6.87 -9.39
N VAL A 25 -13.35 -6.50 -9.97
CA VAL A 25 -13.26 -6.08 -11.38
C VAL A 25 -13.79 -7.16 -12.32
N ALA A 26 -13.29 -8.39 -12.19
CA ALA A 26 -13.70 -9.51 -13.06
C ALA A 26 -15.19 -9.80 -12.95
N ARG A 27 -15.70 -9.94 -11.73
CA ARG A 27 -17.13 -10.25 -11.52
C ARG A 27 -18.04 -9.14 -11.99
N THR A 28 -17.73 -7.88 -11.67
CA THR A 28 -18.52 -6.73 -12.12
C THR A 28 -18.53 -6.63 -13.63
N GLY A 29 -17.39 -6.77 -14.30
CA GLY A 29 -17.32 -6.75 -15.77
C GLY A 29 -18.15 -7.86 -16.39
N LEU A 30 -17.96 -9.10 -15.93
CA LEU A 30 -18.68 -10.27 -16.46
C LEU A 30 -20.21 -10.17 -16.26
N THR A 31 -20.66 -9.75 -15.07
CA THR A 31 -22.09 -9.58 -14.77
C THR A 31 -22.72 -8.40 -15.51
N SER A 32 -21.90 -7.42 -15.90
CA SER A 32 -22.31 -6.31 -16.78
C SER A 32 -22.25 -6.66 -18.27
N GLY A 33 -22.04 -7.94 -18.61
CA GLY A 33 -22.02 -8.41 -19.99
C GLY A 33 -20.71 -8.11 -20.75
N MET A 34 -19.64 -7.68 -20.08
CA MET A 34 -18.35 -7.40 -20.71
C MET A 34 -17.51 -8.69 -20.85
N ARG A 35 -16.56 -8.67 -21.77
CA ARG A 35 -15.43 -9.61 -21.79
C ARG A 35 -14.34 -9.07 -20.87
N VAL A 36 -13.75 -9.94 -20.04
CA VAL A 36 -12.71 -9.52 -19.09
C VAL A 36 -11.42 -10.29 -19.34
N LEU A 37 -10.32 -9.56 -19.46
CA LEU A 37 -8.99 -10.12 -19.64
C LEU A 37 -8.13 -9.84 -18.39
N GLY A 38 -7.40 -10.84 -17.92
CA GLY A 38 -6.34 -10.68 -16.92
C GLY A 38 -4.99 -10.52 -17.61
N ILE A 39 -4.24 -9.47 -17.29
CA ILE A 39 -2.90 -9.22 -17.80
C ILE A 39 -1.90 -9.65 -16.72
N ARG A 40 -1.02 -10.62 -17.00
CA ARG A 40 0.02 -11.05 -16.06
C ARG A 40 1.19 -10.07 -16.07
N GLN A 41 1.91 -10.00 -14.92
CA GLN A 41 3.13 -9.20 -14.76
C GLN A 41 2.98 -7.70 -15.11
N GLY A 42 1.78 -7.16 -14.93
CA GLY A 42 1.51 -5.74 -15.10
C GLY A 42 1.78 -5.24 -16.53
N TYR A 43 2.48 -4.13 -16.66
CA TYR A 43 2.78 -3.53 -17.97
C TYR A 43 3.72 -4.37 -18.84
N ASN A 44 4.55 -5.26 -18.25
CA ASN A 44 5.35 -6.20 -19.03
C ASN A 44 4.45 -7.15 -19.83
N GLY A 45 3.48 -7.76 -19.15
CA GLY A 45 2.57 -8.66 -19.84
C GLY A 45 1.71 -7.97 -20.89
N LEU A 46 1.36 -6.69 -20.68
CA LEU A 46 0.67 -5.92 -21.72
C LEU A 46 1.54 -5.74 -22.96
N LEU A 47 2.84 -5.43 -22.78
CA LEU A 47 3.83 -5.31 -23.87
C LEU A 47 4.04 -6.63 -24.63
N GLU A 48 4.04 -7.75 -23.92
CA GLU A 48 4.33 -9.08 -24.46
C GLU A 48 3.06 -9.80 -24.96
N GLY A 49 1.87 -9.28 -24.63
CA GLY A 49 0.61 -9.93 -24.95
C GLY A 49 0.31 -11.14 -24.06
N ASP A 50 0.88 -11.18 -22.82
CA ASP A 50 0.57 -12.24 -21.83
C ASP A 50 -0.75 -11.92 -21.10
N LEU A 51 -1.84 -12.25 -21.80
CA LEU A 51 -3.20 -12.05 -21.34
C LEU A 51 -3.98 -13.36 -21.40
N PHE A 52 -4.96 -13.50 -20.53
CA PHE A 52 -5.91 -14.61 -20.59
C PHE A 52 -7.33 -14.12 -20.32
N GLU A 53 -8.30 -14.79 -20.92
CA GLU A 53 -9.70 -14.51 -20.69
C GLU A 53 -10.12 -15.01 -19.33
N MET A 54 -10.81 -14.17 -18.57
CA MET A 54 -11.31 -14.48 -17.23
C MET A 54 -12.78 -14.85 -17.28
N ASP A 55 -13.15 -15.86 -16.51
CA ASP A 55 -14.52 -16.23 -16.20
C ASP A 55 -14.81 -16.10 -14.69
N LEU A 56 -16.02 -16.41 -14.26
CA LEU A 56 -16.39 -16.36 -12.84
C LEU A 56 -15.57 -17.32 -11.97
N ARG A 57 -15.04 -18.41 -12.55
CA ARG A 57 -14.23 -19.41 -11.84
C ARG A 57 -12.78 -19.01 -11.73
N SER A 58 -12.27 -18.24 -12.68
CA SER A 58 -10.90 -17.70 -12.65
C SER A 58 -10.60 -16.92 -11.38
N VAL A 59 -11.62 -16.33 -10.75
CA VAL A 59 -11.51 -15.51 -9.53
C VAL A 59 -12.20 -16.16 -8.31
N SER A 60 -12.45 -17.47 -8.36
CA SER A 60 -12.95 -18.21 -7.20
C SER A 60 -11.85 -18.38 -6.16
N ASP A 61 -12.24 -18.31 -4.88
CA ASP A 61 -11.38 -18.59 -3.73
C ASP A 61 -10.06 -17.79 -3.65
N ILE A 62 -10.03 -16.58 -4.26
CA ILE A 62 -8.86 -15.69 -4.20
C ILE A 62 -9.03 -14.51 -3.24
N ILE A 63 -10.25 -14.20 -2.78
CA ILE A 63 -10.54 -13.01 -1.96
C ILE A 63 -9.74 -12.96 -0.65
N HIS A 64 -9.40 -14.12 -0.10
CA HIS A 64 -8.67 -14.27 1.15
C HIS A 64 -7.16 -14.45 0.95
N ARG A 65 -6.69 -14.57 -0.30
CA ARG A 65 -5.27 -14.79 -0.61
C ARG A 65 -4.51 -13.46 -0.65
N GLY A 66 -3.35 -13.43 0.00
CA GLY A 66 -2.36 -12.36 -0.18
C GLY A 66 -1.70 -12.41 -1.55
N GLY A 67 -0.83 -11.44 -1.80
CA GLY A 67 -0.18 -11.28 -3.10
C GLY A 67 -1.17 -10.93 -4.23
N THR A 68 -0.82 -11.29 -5.46
CA THR A 68 -1.66 -11.08 -6.65
C THR A 68 -1.60 -12.27 -7.60
N MET A 69 -2.76 -12.77 -8.01
CA MET A 69 -2.86 -13.88 -8.97
C MET A 69 -2.39 -13.51 -10.38
N LEU A 70 -2.35 -12.21 -10.68
CA LEU A 70 -1.89 -11.69 -11.97
C LEU A 70 -0.38 -11.46 -11.99
N TYR A 71 0.32 -11.75 -10.89
CA TYR A 71 1.71 -11.37 -10.69
C TYR A 71 1.93 -9.87 -10.85
N THR A 72 3.11 -9.39 -10.54
CA THR A 72 3.48 -7.98 -10.69
C THR A 72 4.95 -7.87 -11.07
N ALA A 73 5.29 -6.87 -11.85
CA ALA A 73 6.66 -6.58 -12.23
C ALA A 73 6.86 -5.07 -12.41
N ARG A 74 8.10 -4.62 -12.24
CA ARG A 74 8.53 -3.32 -12.74
C ARG A 74 8.87 -3.45 -14.21
N SER A 75 8.43 -2.49 -15.03
CA SER A 75 8.65 -2.49 -16.47
C SER A 75 9.49 -1.29 -16.93
N PRO A 76 10.83 -1.41 -16.92
CA PRO A 76 11.68 -0.33 -17.43
C PRO A 76 11.37 0.02 -18.88
N LYS A 77 11.05 -0.98 -19.71
CA LYS A 77 10.67 -0.80 -21.12
C LYS A 77 9.42 0.05 -21.28
N PHE A 78 8.41 -0.17 -20.43
CA PHE A 78 7.18 0.60 -20.47
C PHE A 78 7.35 2.07 -20.05
N ASN A 79 8.37 2.40 -19.25
CA ASN A 79 8.63 3.78 -18.81
C ASN A 79 9.11 4.72 -19.93
N SER A 80 9.30 4.23 -21.13
CA SER A 80 9.63 5.05 -22.30
C SER A 80 8.39 5.38 -23.13
N PRO A 81 8.34 6.53 -23.83
CA PRO A 81 7.23 6.85 -24.74
C PRO A 81 6.99 5.76 -25.79
N GLU A 82 8.06 5.13 -26.28
CA GLU A 82 7.98 4.02 -27.23
C GLU A 82 7.31 2.78 -26.61
N GLY A 83 7.67 2.43 -25.36
CA GLY A 83 7.04 1.33 -24.65
C GLY A 83 5.56 1.56 -24.40
N VAL A 84 5.16 2.79 -24.07
CA VAL A 84 3.74 3.15 -23.90
C VAL A 84 2.98 2.97 -25.22
N ARG A 85 3.52 3.45 -26.36
CA ARG A 85 2.91 3.25 -27.69
C ARG A 85 2.76 1.78 -28.04
N GLN A 86 3.82 0.97 -27.85
CA GLN A 86 3.78 -0.48 -28.09
C GLN A 86 2.71 -1.17 -27.23
N ALA A 87 2.58 -0.80 -25.96
CA ALA A 87 1.55 -1.32 -25.07
C ALA A 87 0.13 -0.92 -25.52
N ALA A 88 -0.05 0.32 -25.96
CA ALA A 88 -1.33 0.79 -26.52
C ALA A 88 -1.68 0.08 -27.84
N GLU A 89 -0.72 -0.17 -28.71
CA GLU A 89 -0.92 -0.95 -29.93
C GLU A 89 -1.31 -2.40 -29.60
N MET A 90 -0.65 -3.03 -28.62
CA MET A 90 -1.03 -4.37 -28.16
C MET A 90 -2.45 -4.39 -27.61
N ALA A 91 -2.83 -3.40 -26.78
CA ALA A 91 -4.19 -3.28 -26.25
C ALA A 91 -5.23 -3.19 -27.38
N ARG A 92 -4.98 -2.37 -28.41
CA ARG A 92 -5.87 -2.27 -29.59
C ARG A 92 -5.94 -3.59 -30.35
N LYS A 93 -4.79 -4.25 -30.57
CA LYS A 93 -4.74 -5.57 -31.26
C LYS A 93 -5.55 -6.64 -30.52
N MET A 94 -5.55 -6.59 -29.18
CA MET A 94 -6.34 -7.52 -28.34
C MET A 94 -7.80 -7.10 -28.18
N GLY A 95 -8.19 -5.96 -28.77
CA GLY A 95 -9.56 -5.43 -28.71
C GLY A 95 -9.96 -4.94 -27.33
N ILE A 96 -9.01 -4.39 -26.54
CA ILE A 96 -9.26 -3.89 -25.19
C ILE A 96 -9.84 -2.47 -25.29
N ASP A 97 -11.03 -2.27 -24.73
CA ASP A 97 -11.75 -0.99 -24.68
C ASP A 97 -11.44 -0.19 -23.40
N GLY A 98 -10.80 -0.80 -22.41
CA GLY A 98 -10.37 -0.12 -21.19
C GLY A 98 -9.61 -1.02 -20.24
N ILE A 99 -8.74 -0.42 -19.42
CA ILE A 99 -7.86 -1.15 -18.48
C ILE A 99 -8.06 -0.64 -17.05
N VAL A 100 -8.28 -1.56 -16.11
CA VAL A 100 -8.19 -1.29 -14.67
C VAL A 100 -6.77 -1.59 -14.20
N VAL A 101 -6.12 -0.59 -13.61
CA VAL A 101 -4.72 -0.66 -13.13
C VAL A 101 -4.71 -0.60 -11.62
N ILE A 102 -4.30 -1.70 -10.97
CA ILE A 102 -4.20 -1.78 -9.51
C ILE A 102 -2.73 -1.59 -9.11
N GLY A 103 -2.44 -0.54 -8.32
CA GLY A 103 -1.07 -0.27 -7.89
C GLY A 103 -0.90 1.11 -7.25
N GLY A 104 0.33 1.61 -7.21
CA GLY A 104 0.68 2.92 -6.65
C GLY A 104 0.85 4.01 -7.71
N ASP A 105 1.41 5.16 -7.31
CA ASP A 105 1.61 6.35 -8.17
C ASP A 105 2.33 6.05 -9.49
N GLY A 106 3.36 5.18 -9.45
CA GLY A 106 4.05 4.78 -10.68
C GLY A 106 3.13 4.08 -11.68
N SER A 107 2.22 3.25 -11.16
CA SER A 107 1.21 2.56 -11.97
C SER A 107 0.18 3.53 -12.53
N PHE A 108 -0.18 4.57 -11.77
CA PHE A 108 -1.10 5.62 -12.24
C PHE A 108 -0.49 6.51 -13.30
N ARG A 109 0.81 6.82 -13.23
CA ARG A 109 1.52 7.49 -14.33
C ARG A 109 1.41 6.68 -15.61
N GLY A 110 1.65 5.36 -15.53
CA GLY A 110 1.47 4.47 -16.67
C GLY A 110 0.04 4.41 -17.21
N ALA A 111 -0.96 4.42 -16.32
CA ALA A 111 -2.39 4.47 -16.71
C ALA A 111 -2.75 5.78 -17.42
N ARG A 112 -2.25 6.92 -16.93
CA ARG A 112 -2.38 8.24 -17.57
C ARG A 112 -1.76 8.21 -18.97
N ASP A 113 -0.54 7.71 -19.07
CA ASP A 113 0.21 7.70 -20.33
C ASP A 113 -0.46 6.79 -21.38
N LEU A 114 -1.01 5.62 -20.99
CA LEU A 114 -1.85 4.79 -21.85
C LEU A 114 -3.15 5.51 -22.26
N THR A 115 -3.76 6.28 -21.34
CA THR A 115 -4.96 7.04 -21.70
C THR A 115 -4.65 8.12 -22.73
N SER A 116 -3.47 8.75 -22.66
CA SER A 116 -2.99 9.71 -23.66
C SER A 116 -2.80 9.07 -25.04
N GLU A 117 -2.48 7.77 -25.09
CA GLU A 117 -2.41 6.96 -26.31
C GLU A 117 -3.79 6.40 -26.74
N GLY A 118 -4.89 6.81 -26.10
CA GLY A 118 -6.26 6.45 -26.46
C GLY A 118 -6.75 5.13 -25.87
N ILE A 119 -6.10 4.57 -24.86
CA ILE A 119 -6.58 3.41 -24.11
C ILE A 119 -7.17 3.88 -22.78
N PRO A 120 -8.50 3.87 -22.59
CA PRO A 120 -9.15 4.28 -21.35
C PRO A 120 -8.63 3.52 -20.15
N CYS A 121 -8.13 4.23 -19.11
CA CYS A 121 -7.62 3.60 -17.89
C CYS A 121 -8.34 4.13 -16.64
N VAL A 122 -8.51 3.23 -15.65
CA VAL A 122 -8.95 3.57 -14.29
C VAL A 122 -8.01 2.93 -13.28
N GLY A 123 -7.43 3.76 -12.39
CA GLY A 123 -6.55 3.32 -11.32
C GLY A 123 -7.29 2.88 -10.06
N ILE A 124 -6.74 1.91 -9.34
CA ILE A 124 -7.16 1.50 -7.99
C ILE A 124 -5.91 1.52 -7.08
N PRO A 125 -5.93 2.25 -5.94
CA PRO A 125 -4.78 2.36 -5.06
C PRO A 125 -4.51 1.06 -4.29
N GLY A 126 -3.46 0.34 -4.69
CA GLY A 126 -2.99 -0.90 -4.08
C GLY A 126 -1.53 -0.77 -3.67
N THR A 127 -1.29 -0.44 -2.40
CA THR A 127 0.03 -0.34 -1.75
C THR A 127 -0.15 -0.38 -0.23
N ILE A 128 0.79 -1.01 0.46
CA ILE A 128 0.81 -1.01 1.94
C ILE A 128 1.31 0.30 2.53
N ASP A 129 1.99 1.13 1.72
CA ASP A 129 2.71 2.32 2.20
C ASP A 129 1.77 3.48 2.56
N ASN A 130 0.51 3.46 2.10
CA ASN A 130 -0.48 4.54 2.20
C ASN A 130 0.07 5.90 1.77
N ASP A 131 0.96 5.90 0.75
CA ASP A 131 1.73 7.06 0.29
C ASP A 131 1.08 7.81 -0.89
N ILE A 132 -0.14 7.43 -1.29
CA ILE A 132 -0.90 8.06 -2.38
C ILE A 132 -1.65 9.28 -1.85
N ALA A 133 -1.22 10.47 -2.24
CA ALA A 133 -1.74 11.74 -1.72
C ALA A 133 -3.24 11.97 -1.96
N SER A 134 -3.78 11.41 -3.04
CA SER A 134 -5.17 11.58 -3.44
C SER A 134 -6.16 10.71 -2.67
N SER A 135 -5.70 9.68 -1.93
CA SER A 135 -6.55 8.73 -1.22
C SER A 135 -6.18 8.64 0.26
N GLU A 136 -7.18 8.70 1.15
CA GLU A 136 -7.00 8.50 2.59
C GLU A 136 -6.63 7.05 2.95
N TYR A 137 -6.88 6.11 2.03
CA TYR A 137 -6.68 4.70 2.25
C TYR A 137 -6.20 4.00 0.97
N THR A 138 -5.24 3.11 1.12
CA THR A 138 -4.76 2.24 0.06
C THR A 138 -4.94 0.77 0.44
N ILE A 139 -5.30 -0.07 -0.54
CA ILE A 139 -5.51 -1.50 -0.33
C ILE A 139 -4.21 -2.16 0.13
N GLY A 140 -4.27 -2.87 1.25
CA GLY A 140 -3.14 -3.56 1.87
C GLY A 140 -2.59 -2.87 3.12
N PHE A 141 -2.91 -1.60 3.33
CA PHE A 141 -2.40 -0.81 4.46
C PHE A 141 -2.86 -1.37 5.82
N ASP A 142 -4.15 -1.67 5.97
CA ASP A 142 -4.69 -2.23 7.22
C ASP A 142 -4.09 -3.60 7.54
N THR A 143 -3.90 -4.45 6.54
CA THR A 143 -3.27 -5.76 6.73
C THR A 143 -1.81 -5.63 7.13
N ALA A 144 -1.06 -4.71 6.51
CA ALA A 144 0.34 -4.45 6.87
C ALA A 144 0.49 -3.95 8.30
N MET A 145 -0.41 -3.08 8.76
CA MET A 145 -0.46 -2.64 10.15
C MET A 145 -0.73 -3.79 11.12
N ASN A 146 -1.74 -4.62 10.82
CA ASN A 146 -2.07 -5.76 11.68
C ASN A 146 -0.90 -6.77 11.76
N THR A 147 -0.20 -7.00 10.65
CA THR A 147 1.03 -7.81 10.66
C THR A 147 2.11 -7.19 11.54
N ALA A 148 2.33 -5.89 11.43
CA ALA A 148 3.32 -5.20 12.26
C ALA A 148 2.95 -5.22 13.75
N ILE A 149 1.67 -5.03 14.08
CA ILE A 149 1.15 -5.13 15.46
C ILE A 149 1.42 -6.53 16.03
N ASP A 150 1.04 -7.60 15.32
CA ASP A 150 1.28 -8.98 15.77
C ASP A 150 2.78 -9.26 16.02
N MET A 151 3.66 -8.78 15.14
CA MET A 151 5.10 -8.93 15.31
C MET A 151 5.63 -8.14 16.53
N VAL A 152 5.17 -6.91 16.74
CA VAL A 152 5.57 -6.08 17.88
C VAL A 152 5.08 -6.68 19.19
N ASP A 153 3.87 -7.21 19.24
CA ASP A 153 3.34 -7.85 20.45
C ASP A 153 4.15 -9.10 20.83
N ARG A 154 4.58 -9.91 19.84
CA ARG A 154 5.51 -11.02 20.08
C ARG A 154 6.89 -10.56 20.60
N LEU A 155 7.41 -9.44 20.05
CA LEU A 155 8.64 -8.84 20.56
C LEU A 155 8.48 -8.31 21.99
N ARG A 156 7.29 -7.79 22.34
CA ARG A 156 6.98 -7.28 23.67
C ARG A 156 7.20 -8.34 24.76
N ASP A 157 6.71 -9.55 24.57
CA ASP A 157 6.83 -10.65 25.53
C ASP A 157 8.30 -10.89 25.92
N THR A 158 9.18 -10.93 24.92
CA THR A 158 10.61 -11.13 25.20
C THR A 158 11.29 -9.87 25.75
N MET A 159 10.89 -8.68 25.33
CA MET A 159 11.42 -7.42 25.87
C MET A 159 11.05 -7.23 27.34
N GLU A 160 9.84 -7.58 27.72
CA GLU A 160 9.38 -7.53 29.11
C GLU A 160 10.18 -8.52 29.98
N SER A 161 10.33 -9.75 29.53
CA SER A 161 11.07 -10.81 30.24
C SER A 161 12.53 -10.44 30.54
N HIS A 162 13.15 -9.61 29.71
CA HIS A 162 14.57 -9.24 29.85
C HIS A 162 14.81 -7.77 30.21
N SER A 163 13.74 -6.98 30.41
CA SER A 163 13.85 -5.53 30.68
C SER A 163 14.63 -4.76 29.60
N ARG A 164 14.36 -5.05 28.32
CA ARG A 164 15.08 -4.52 27.15
C ARG A 164 14.29 -3.46 26.39
N CYS A 165 14.95 -2.86 25.40
CA CYS A 165 14.34 -1.99 24.40
C CYS A 165 14.34 -2.67 23.04
N SER A 166 13.22 -2.62 22.31
CA SER A 166 13.14 -3.01 20.90
C SER A 166 12.92 -1.78 20.02
N VAL A 167 13.78 -1.62 19.02
CA VAL A 167 13.62 -0.63 17.94
C VAL A 167 13.11 -1.39 16.72
N VAL A 168 11.85 -1.18 16.36
CA VAL A 168 11.18 -1.94 15.29
C VAL A 168 11.00 -1.05 14.08
N GLU A 169 11.66 -1.41 12.97
CA GLU A 169 11.49 -0.74 11.70
C GLU A 169 10.33 -1.35 10.94
N VAL A 170 9.43 -0.49 10.48
CA VAL A 170 8.28 -0.83 9.64
C VAL A 170 8.42 -0.17 8.27
N MET A 171 7.81 -0.79 7.25
CA MET A 171 7.79 -0.25 5.89
C MET A 171 7.00 1.07 5.80
N GLY A 172 6.79 1.60 4.62
CA GLY A 172 6.06 2.85 4.34
C GLY A 172 6.83 3.80 3.43
N ARG A 173 8.03 3.42 2.96
CA ARG A 173 8.91 4.25 2.13
C ARG A 173 9.22 5.61 2.79
N ARG A 174 8.72 6.70 2.19
CA ARG A 174 8.89 8.07 2.72
C ARG A 174 7.67 8.55 3.50
N CYS A 175 6.74 7.64 3.83
CA CYS A 175 5.51 7.92 4.52
C CYS A 175 5.54 7.27 5.93
N GLY A 176 5.35 8.09 6.95
CA GLY A 176 5.33 7.65 8.34
C GLY A 176 3.99 7.10 8.83
N ASP A 177 2.94 7.02 8.00
CA ASP A 177 1.59 6.63 8.45
C ASP A 177 1.55 5.22 9.03
N LEU A 178 2.23 4.26 8.40
CA LEU A 178 2.28 2.88 8.89
C LEU A 178 2.96 2.82 10.26
N ALA A 179 4.09 3.53 10.42
CA ALA A 179 4.78 3.62 11.70
C ALA A 179 3.94 4.34 12.76
N LEU A 180 3.28 5.45 12.39
CA LEU A 180 2.46 6.23 13.32
C LEU A 180 1.29 5.41 13.86
N GLN A 181 0.49 4.80 12.98
CA GLN A 181 -0.69 4.07 13.41
C GLN A 181 -0.33 2.75 14.12
N THR A 182 0.68 2.02 13.63
CA THR A 182 1.22 0.84 14.33
C THR A 182 1.74 1.23 15.71
N GLY A 183 2.55 2.29 15.80
CA GLY A 183 3.14 2.73 17.06
C GLY A 183 2.10 3.14 18.10
N ILE A 184 1.01 3.79 17.68
CA ILE A 184 -0.12 4.10 18.56
C ILE A 184 -0.79 2.80 19.04
N ALA A 185 -1.10 1.90 18.10
CA ALA A 185 -1.81 0.66 18.38
C ALA A 185 -1.04 -0.27 19.36
N VAL A 186 0.29 -0.27 19.28
CA VAL A 186 1.13 -1.07 20.20
C VAL A 186 1.58 -0.32 21.45
N GLY A 187 1.15 0.93 21.65
CA GLY A 187 1.59 1.74 22.80
C GLY A 187 3.10 1.95 22.84
N ALA A 188 3.70 2.28 21.68
CA ALA A 188 5.13 2.53 21.57
C ALA A 188 5.56 3.71 22.45
N THR A 189 6.74 3.62 23.05
CA THR A 189 7.32 4.71 23.87
C THR A 189 7.64 5.93 23.00
N THR A 190 8.10 5.69 21.78
CA THR A 190 8.40 6.72 20.78
C THR A 190 8.11 6.18 19.38
N ILE A 191 7.67 7.07 18.50
CA ILE A 191 7.43 6.78 17.08
C ILE A 191 8.25 7.77 16.26
N LEU A 192 9.13 7.25 15.40
CA LEU A 192 9.97 8.07 14.54
C LEU A 192 9.51 7.95 13.09
N VAL A 193 9.24 9.10 12.48
CA VAL A 193 8.72 9.22 11.12
C VAL A 193 9.55 10.20 10.29
N PRO A 194 9.68 10.01 8.97
CA PRO A 194 10.53 10.89 8.15
C PRO A 194 10.00 12.32 8.01
N GLU A 195 8.70 12.55 8.25
CA GLU A 195 8.07 13.86 8.14
C GLU A 195 8.36 14.78 9.34
N VAL A 196 8.88 14.24 10.45
CA VAL A 196 9.17 15.00 11.67
C VAL A 196 10.63 14.80 12.07
N PRO A 197 11.45 15.85 12.01
CA PRO A 197 12.81 15.78 12.57
C PRO A 197 12.76 15.42 14.05
N PHE A 198 13.68 14.59 14.51
CA PHE A 198 13.77 14.19 15.91
C PHE A 198 15.18 14.41 16.47
N ASP A 199 15.27 14.66 17.76
CA ASP A 199 16.49 14.68 18.53
C ASP A 199 16.56 13.42 19.41
N LEU A 200 17.63 12.63 19.25
CA LEU A 200 17.74 11.34 19.93
C LEU A 200 17.72 11.48 21.46
N ASP A 201 18.34 12.52 22.01
CA ASP A 201 18.37 12.70 23.45
C ASP A 201 17.01 13.11 24.00
N LYS A 202 16.36 14.11 23.41
CA LYS A 202 15.08 14.64 23.87
C LYS A 202 13.91 13.69 23.57
N ASP A 203 13.83 13.22 22.33
CA ASP A 203 12.62 12.53 21.85
C ASP A 203 12.62 11.03 22.15
N VAL A 204 13.82 10.46 22.48
CA VAL A 204 13.94 9.02 22.78
C VAL A 204 14.50 8.82 24.18
N VAL A 205 15.74 9.26 24.45
CA VAL A 205 16.47 8.93 25.69
C VAL A 205 15.79 9.52 26.92
N GLU A 206 15.42 10.80 26.87
CA GLU A 206 14.73 11.46 28.00
C GLU A 206 13.35 10.84 28.26
N ARG A 207 12.62 10.50 27.21
CA ARG A 207 11.32 9.79 27.34
C ARG A 207 11.49 8.43 27.97
N MET A 208 12.48 7.64 27.54
CA MET A 208 12.79 6.35 28.16
C MET A 208 13.17 6.51 29.64
N ARG A 209 14.00 7.51 29.96
CA ARG A 209 14.41 7.81 31.37
C ARG A 209 13.20 8.24 32.21
N PHE A 210 12.32 9.05 31.67
CA PHE A 210 11.11 9.49 32.36
C PHE A 210 10.19 8.30 32.63
N THR A 211 9.84 7.52 31.63
CA THR A 211 8.95 6.37 31.76
C THR A 211 9.56 5.26 32.64
N LYS A 212 10.87 5.11 32.64
CA LYS A 212 11.59 4.20 33.58
C LYS A 212 11.37 4.60 35.04
N LYS A 213 11.36 5.91 35.36
CA LYS A 213 11.08 6.41 36.72
C LYS A 213 9.64 6.10 37.15
N THR A 214 8.69 5.94 36.26
CA THR A 214 7.32 5.54 36.56
C THR A 214 7.14 4.02 36.70
N GLY A 215 8.22 3.24 36.62
CA GLY A 215 8.20 1.79 36.78
C GLY A 215 8.20 0.96 35.52
N LYS A 216 8.23 1.59 34.33
CA LYS A 216 8.30 0.87 33.05
C LYS A 216 9.67 0.18 32.90
N LYS A 217 9.67 -1.12 32.59
CA LYS A 217 10.88 -1.93 32.51
C LYS A 217 11.32 -2.26 31.08
N HIS A 218 10.40 -2.23 30.13
CA HIS A 218 10.67 -2.52 28.72
C HIS A 218 10.19 -1.37 27.82
N PHE A 219 10.81 -1.22 26.65
CA PHE A 219 10.56 -0.11 25.75
C PHE A 219 10.39 -0.61 24.31
N ILE A 220 9.44 -0.02 23.60
CA ILE A 220 9.22 -0.24 22.18
C ILE A 220 9.29 1.10 21.46
N ILE A 221 10.15 1.16 20.46
CA ILE A 221 10.32 2.31 19.58
C ILE A 221 9.96 1.84 18.18
N VAL A 222 8.97 2.46 17.56
CA VAL A 222 8.57 2.15 16.17
C VAL A 222 9.18 3.20 15.25
N VAL A 223 9.85 2.75 14.21
CA VAL A 223 10.59 3.59 13.26
C VAL A 223 10.12 3.31 11.85
N ALA A 224 9.74 4.34 11.10
CA ALA A 224 9.49 4.19 9.67
C ALA A 224 10.80 3.97 8.90
N GLU A 225 10.82 3.09 7.90
CA GLU A 225 12.01 2.82 7.08
C GLU A 225 12.61 4.08 6.43
N GLY A 226 11.78 5.10 6.19
CA GLY A 226 12.21 6.38 5.65
C GLY A 226 13.12 7.20 6.56
N VAL A 227 13.17 6.89 7.87
CA VAL A 227 14.12 7.46 8.82
C VAL A 227 15.53 6.88 8.62
N GLY A 228 15.60 5.58 8.37
CA GLY A 228 16.85 4.84 8.10
C GLY A 228 17.69 4.61 9.35
N GLY A 229 18.74 3.79 9.19
CA GLY A 229 19.80 3.62 10.19
C GLY A 229 19.41 2.94 11.50
N VAL A 230 18.38 2.09 11.51
CA VAL A 230 17.79 1.49 12.71
C VAL A 230 18.81 0.72 13.59
N ASP A 231 19.78 0.04 12.99
CA ASP A 231 20.83 -0.67 13.74
C ASP A 231 21.75 0.28 14.52
N ARG A 232 22.10 1.41 13.88
CA ARG A 232 22.90 2.46 14.54
C ARG A 232 22.09 3.13 15.64
N LEU A 233 20.82 3.43 15.37
CA LEU A 233 19.90 4.03 16.33
C LEU A 233 19.81 3.15 17.59
N ALA A 234 19.66 1.84 17.44
CA ALA A 234 19.61 0.91 18.58
C ALA A 234 20.90 0.95 19.42
N LYS A 235 22.07 0.94 18.79
CA LYS A 235 23.37 1.06 19.48
C LYS A 235 23.52 2.39 20.20
N ASP A 236 23.11 3.48 19.59
CA ASP A 236 23.20 4.82 20.17
C ASP A 236 22.26 4.96 21.38
N ILE A 237 21.06 4.36 21.34
CA ILE A 237 20.14 4.30 22.48
C ILE A 237 20.73 3.48 23.61
N GLU A 238 21.27 2.29 23.34
CA GLU A 238 21.90 1.45 24.34
C GLU A 238 23.05 2.18 25.03
N ALA A 239 23.95 2.81 24.28
CA ALA A 239 25.08 3.56 24.79
C ALA A 239 24.66 4.71 25.73
N ARG A 240 23.55 5.40 25.45
CA ARG A 240 23.08 6.56 26.23
C ARG A 240 22.20 6.19 27.42
N THR A 241 21.50 5.06 27.35
CA THR A 241 20.54 4.63 28.39
C THR A 241 21.06 3.53 29.31
N GLY A 242 22.05 2.76 28.86
CA GLY A 242 22.49 1.52 29.53
C GLY A 242 21.45 0.39 29.44
N ILE A 243 20.42 0.53 28.63
CA ILE A 243 19.38 -0.48 28.44
C ILE A 243 19.72 -1.28 27.18
N GLU A 244 19.86 -2.60 27.32
CA GLU A 244 20.08 -3.46 26.15
C GLU A 244 19.02 -3.22 25.09
N THR A 245 19.46 -2.85 23.89
CA THR A 245 18.57 -2.41 22.80
C THR A 245 18.81 -3.24 21.55
N ARG A 246 17.74 -3.79 20.98
CA ARG A 246 17.77 -4.61 19.78
C ARG A 246 16.99 -3.97 18.66
N ALA A 247 17.57 -3.94 17.47
CA ALA A 247 16.87 -3.56 16.24
C ALA A 247 16.20 -4.78 15.63
N THR A 248 14.99 -4.58 15.08
CA THR A 248 14.24 -5.57 14.31
C THR A 248 13.66 -4.89 13.09
N VAL A 249 14.07 -5.31 11.90
CA VAL A 249 13.52 -4.85 10.63
C VAL A 249 12.44 -5.83 10.19
N LEU A 250 11.18 -5.42 10.18
CA LEU A 250 10.08 -6.31 9.77
C LEU A 250 10.12 -6.60 8.26
N GLY A 251 10.38 -5.58 7.45
CA GLY A 251 10.55 -5.75 6.02
C GLY A 251 9.35 -6.39 5.33
N HIS A 252 9.62 -7.28 4.36
CA HIS A 252 8.62 -7.83 3.43
C HIS A 252 7.54 -8.71 4.04
N VAL A 253 7.65 -9.16 5.29
CA VAL A 253 6.54 -9.88 5.97
C VAL A 253 5.27 -9.05 6.02
N GLN A 254 5.40 -7.71 6.01
CA GLN A 254 4.28 -6.77 5.98
C GLN A 254 3.53 -6.74 4.64
N ARG A 255 4.11 -7.27 3.56
CA ARG A 255 3.45 -7.37 2.24
C ARG A 255 2.61 -8.63 2.09
N GLY A 256 2.83 -9.62 2.94
CA GLY A 256 2.16 -10.91 2.88
C GLY A 256 0.93 -11.02 3.77
N GLY A 257 0.37 -12.21 3.77
CA GLY A 257 -0.74 -12.58 4.64
C GLY A 257 -2.12 -12.43 4.00
N SER A 258 -3.10 -12.98 4.69
CA SER A 258 -4.50 -12.90 4.29
C SER A 258 -5.04 -11.49 4.54
N PRO A 259 -5.65 -10.83 3.54
CA PRO A 259 -6.16 -9.46 3.72
C PRO A 259 -7.22 -9.40 4.81
N THR A 260 -7.18 -8.34 5.62
CA THR A 260 -8.19 -8.06 6.65
C THR A 260 -9.56 -7.86 6.03
N ARG A 261 -10.60 -7.90 6.87
CA ARG A 261 -11.96 -7.57 6.44
C ARG A 261 -11.99 -6.20 5.75
N ARG A 262 -11.28 -5.20 6.29
CA ARG A 262 -11.26 -3.84 5.75
C ARG A 262 -10.68 -3.82 4.33
N ASP A 263 -9.50 -4.40 4.14
CA ASP A 263 -8.88 -4.48 2.82
C ASP A 263 -9.73 -5.22 1.79
N ARG A 264 -10.39 -6.33 2.19
CA ARG A 264 -11.28 -7.07 1.28
C ARG A 264 -12.50 -6.26 0.85
N VAL A 265 -13.15 -5.56 1.78
CA VAL A 265 -14.36 -4.77 1.50
C VAL A 265 -14.01 -3.56 0.65
N VAL A 266 -13.01 -2.76 1.06
CA VAL A 266 -12.57 -1.57 0.32
C VAL A 266 -12.10 -1.95 -1.09
N ALA A 267 -11.30 -3.02 -1.23
CA ALA A 267 -10.86 -3.51 -2.53
C ALA A 267 -12.04 -3.92 -3.43
N SER A 268 -13.08 -4.52 -2.86
CA SER A 268 -14.27 -4.92 -3.61
C SER A 268 -15.08 -3.72 -4.07
N GLU A 269 -15.27 -2.72 -3.23
CA GLU A 269 -15.96 -1.48 -3.57
C GLU A 269 -15.19 -0.68 -4.64
N MET A 270 -13.87 -0.55 -4.49
CA MET A 270 -13.02 0.14 -5.47
C MET A 270 -13.03 -0.57 -6.82
N GLY A 271 -12.97 -1.92 -6.83
CA GLY A 271 -13.04 -2.71 -8.05
C GLY A 271 -14.38 -2.54 -8.78
N TYR A 272 -15.49 -2.56 -8.03
CA TYR A 272 -16.83 -2.28 -8.58
C TYR A 272 -16.90 -0.87 -9.20
N ARG A 273 -16.43 0.16 -8.46
CA ARG A 273 -16.44 1.55 -8.94
C ARG A 273 -15.59 1.73 -10.20
N ALA A 274 -14.42 1.10 -10.27
CA ALA A 274 -13.54 1.21 -11.44
C ALA A 274 -14.20 0.68 -12.72
N VAL A 275 -14.87 -0.47 -12.64
CA VAL A 275 -15.61 -1.03 -13.78
C VAL A 275 -16.81 -0.16 -14.17
N THR A 276 -17.53 0.37 -13.18
CA THR A 276 -18.65 1.29 -13.41
C THR A 276 -18.20 2.53 -14.18
N LEU A 277 -17.05 3.13 -13.82
CA LEU A 277 -16.47 4.27 -14.53
C LEU A 277 -16.18 3.94 -16.00
N LEU A 278 -15.56 2.77 -16.27
CA LEU A 278 -15.32 2.33 -17.65
C LEU A 278 -16.62 2.07 -18.41
N ALA A 279 -17.64 1.51 -17.75
CA ALA A 279 -18.96 1.30 -18.35
C ALA A 279 -19.63 2.62 -18.75
N GLU A 280 -19.50 3.65 -17.91
CA GLU A 280 -19.98 5.03 -18.14
C GLU A 280 -19.15 5.78 -19.20
N GLY A 281 -18.09 5.17 -19.76
CA GLY A 281 -17.22 5.81 -20.75
C GLY A 281 -16.21 6.80 -20.14
N LYS A 282 -16.06 6.82 -18.82
CA LYS A 282 -15.07 7.66 -18.14
C LYS A 282 -13.68 7.04 -18.27
N GLN A 283 -12.71 7.90 -18.46
CA GLN A 283 -11.30 7.53 -18.62
C GLN A 283 -10.39 8.48 -17.84
N ASN A 284 -9.11 8.14 -17.70
CA ASN A 284 -8.13 8.90 -16.92
C ASN A 284 -8.60 9.15 -15.47
N ARG A 285 -9.19 8.12 -14.84
CA ARG A 285 -9.71 8.22 -13.48
C ARG A 285 -8.92 7.35 -12.52
N VAL A 286 -8.81 7.77 -11.28
CA VAL A 286 -8.38 6.94 -10.15
C VAL A 286 -9.49 6.89 -9.11
N VAL A 287 -9.81 5.68 -8.67
CA VAL A 287 -10.73 5.46 -7.55
C VAL A 287 -9.99 5.78 -6.26
N VAL A 288 -10.59 6.56 -5.38
CA VAL A 288 -9.98 7.01 -4.13
C VAL A 288 -10.97 6.92 -2.98
N MET A 289 -10.46 6.86 -1.75
CA MET A 289 -11.25 7.07 -0.55
C MET A 289 -11.05 8.50 -0.05
N ARG A 290 -12.15 9.26 0.11
CA ARG A 290 -12.16 10.61 0.67
C ARG A 290 -13.36 10.78 1.58
N ASP A 291 -13.15 11.36 2.77
CA ASP A 291 -14.18 11.50 3.81
C ASP A 291 -14.89 10.17 4.11
N GLY A 292 -14.12 9.07 4.11
CA GLY A 292 -14.62 7.72 4.33
C GLY A 292 -15.50 7.14 3.21
N LYS A 293 -15.56 7.79 2.03
CA LYS A 293 -16.38 7.37 0.88
C LYS A 293 -15.50 7.03 -0.32
N ILE A 294 -15.92 6.02 -1.08
CA ILE A 294 -15.31 5.70 -2.37
C ILE A 294 -15.82 6.69 -3.43
N THR A 295 -14.90 7.41 -4.04
CA THR A 295 -15.13 8.35 -5.13
C THR A 295 -14.06 8.19 -6.20
N ASP A 296 -13.96 9.12 -7.15
CA ASP A 296 -12.94 9.12 -8.19
C ASP A 296 -12.45 10.53 -8.52
N LEU A 297 -11.20 10.61 -8.93
CA LEU A 297 -10.54 11.84 -9.38
C LEU A 297 -9.93 11.63 -10.76
N ASP A 298 -9.62 12.73 -11.46
CA ASP A 298 -8.73 12.66 -12.62
C ASP A 298 -7.33 12.21 -12.19
N ILE A 299 -6.68 11.30 -12.95
CA ILE A 299 -5.36 10.78 -12.60
C ILE A 299 -4.31 11.88 -12.56
N THR A 300 -4.39 12.85 -13.49
CA THR A 300 -3.41 13.94 -13.56
C THR A 300 -3.53 14.86 -12.35
N GLU A 301 -4.76 15.19 -11.96
CA GLU A 301 -5.03 15.95 -10.73
C GLU A 301 -4.57 15.18 -9.49
N ALA A 302 -4.89 13.89 -9.41
CA ALA A 302 -4.52 13.03 -8.29
C ALA A 302 -3.00 12.93 -8.11
N LEU A 303 -2.24 12.80 -9.21
CA LEU A 303 -0.78 12.73 -9.20
C LEU A 303 -0.11 14.07 -8.88
N ALA A 304 -0.81 15.19 -9.04
CA ALA A 304 -0.33 16.53 -8.69
C ALA A 304 -0.57 16.90 -7.21
N MET A 305 -1.34 16.10 -6.48
CA MET A 305 -1.63 16.36 -5.07
C MET A 305 -0.39 16.10 -4.21
N GLU A 306 -0.22 16.96 -3.20
CA GLU A 306 0.80 16.76 -2.17
C GLU A 306 0.20 16.04 -0.97
N ARG A 307 0.98 15.15 -0.39
CA ARG A 307 0.57 14.42 0.80
C ARG A 307 0.72 15.29 2.05
N THR A 308 -0.29 15.26 2.91
CA THR A 308 -0.28 15.92 4.20
C THR A 308 -0.11 14.90 5.33
N PHE A 309 0.95 15.06 6.12
CA PHE A 309 1.16 14.23 7.32
C PHE A 309 0.16 14.61 8.43
N ASN A 310 -0.38 13.61 9.12
CA ASN A 310 -1.34 13.82 10.21
C ASN A 310 -0.63 14.26 11.51
N LYS A 311 -0.25 15.54 11.58
CA LYS A 311 0.43 16.12 12.75
C LYS A 311 -0.41 16.00 14.02
N LYS A 312 -1.73 16.15 13.93
CA LYS A 312 -2.64 16.01 15.09
C LYS A 312 -2.59 14.61 15.69
N LEU A 313 -2.61 13.58 14.85
CA LEU A 313 -2.51 12.19 15.33
C LEU A 313 -1.13 11.93 15.93
N TYR A 314 -0.06 12.49 15.36
CA TYR A 314 1.29 12.40 15.91
C TYR A 314 1.40 13.08 17.28
N GLU A 315 0.81 14.26 17.47
CA GLU A 315 0.75 14.94 18.77
C GLU A 315 -0.01 14.11 19.82
N ILE A 316 -1.10 13.47 19.43
CA ILE A 316 -1.84 12.52 20.30
C ILE A 316 -0.92 11.37 20.71
N ALA A 317 -0.23 10.75 19.75
CA ALA A 317 0.71 9.66 20.00
C ALA A 317 1.78 10.06 21.03
N LEU A 318 2.35 11.26 20.90
CA LEU A 318 3.33 11.79 21.86
C LEU A 318 2.77 11.95 23.27
N LYS A 319 1.51 12.32 23.42
CA LYS A 319 0.87 12.51 24.73
C LYS A 319 0.50 11.21 25.42
N ILE A 320 0.06 10.20 24.68
CA ILE A 320 -0.43 8.94 25.26
C ILE A 320 0.67 7.88 25.46
N SER A 321 1.89 8.14 24.99
CA SER A 321 3.03 7.20 25.07
C SER A 321 3.84 7.26 26.38
N ILE A 322 3.38 8.06 27.35
CA ILE A 322 4.06 8.29 28.64
C ILE A 322 3.43 7.43 29.75
#